data_71c12852b80b1d432a56a2f91befca41
#
_entry.id   71c12852b80b1d432a56a2f91befca41
#
_cell.length_a   1.000
_cell.length_b   1.000
_cell.length_c   1.000
_cell.angle_alpha   90.00
_cell.angle_beta   90.00
_cell.angle_gamma   90.00
#
_symmetry.space_group_name_H-M   'P 1'
#
loop_
_entity.id
_entity.type
_entity.pdbx_description
1 polymer ?
#
loop_
_entity_poly.entity_id
_entity_poly.type
_entity_poly.pdbx_seq_one_letter_code
_entity_poly.pdbx_strand_id
1 'polypeptide(L)'
;LSNRVVITGVGAITPIGTGKDEFWKGLMEGRNGIDKISRFDASEFTAQIAGEVKDFDPTQYIDKKESKRMDRYTQFAVAAADLAIKDAGLDLEKENLDRMGTFIGTGIGGIETMHSQYEKFFAKGPSRISPFFVPMMIANMAAGQVAITYKLHGPSSCTVTACATGSNCIGDAFRVIQRGDADVMVAGGTEAAVSEAAVAGFAAMKALCMDHNDDPAHASRPFDKNRSGFVMGEGAGLVILESLDHAKARGAHIYAEVVGYGANSDAYHMTSPAPHGEFQAKCMQLALDDAGMKAEEVDYVNAHGTSTHLNDQGETEAIKAVWGQAAKNVSVSSIKSMTGHMLGAAGGVEAIATAMAIENDMLPPTINYETPDEGLDLDYVPNKAKAKTVRAAMSNSFGFGGHNACLLLKKYAE
;
A
#
# COMPACT_ATOMS: atom_id res chain seq x y z
N LEU A 1 0.04 -27.10 -14.49
CA LEU A 1 0.51 -26.63 -13.19
C LEU A 1 0.74 -25.14 -13.31
N SER A 2 0.15 -24.31 -12.43
CA SER A 2 0.43 -22.89 -12.38
C SER A 2 1.82 -22.64 -11.77
N ASN A 3 2.52 -21.59 -12.22
CA ASN A 3 3.81 -21.23 -11.65
C ASN A 3 3.64 -20.78 -10.19
N ARG A 4 4.54 -21.21 -9.30
CA ARG A 4 4.68 -20.60 -7.97
C ARG A 4 5.28 -19.21 -8.10
N VAL A 5 4.86 -18.25 -7.26
CA VAL A 5 5.27 -16.86 -7.36
C VAL A 5 5.84 -16.38 -6.03
N VAL A 6 7.00 -15.76 -6.09
CA VAL A 6 7.74 -15.31 -4.90
C VAL A 6 8.06 -13.82 -4.96
N ILE A 7 8.21 -13.21 -3.80
CA ILE A 7 8.70 -11.82 -3.64
C ILE A 7 10.20 -11.91 -3.44
N THR A 8 10.97 -11.27 -4.33
CA THR A 8 12.44 -11.29 -4.32
C THR A 8 13.06 -9.93 -4.08
N GLY A 9 12.29 -8.85 -4.18
CA GLY A 9 12.77 -7.51 -3.91
C GLY A 9 11.65 -6.59 -3.46
N VAL A 10 12.01 -5.59 -2.67
CA VAL A 10 11.07 -4.63 -2.10
C VAL A 10 11.63 -3.21 -2.17
N GLY A 11 10.78 -2.24 -2.49
CA GLY A 11 11.12 -0.83 -2.55
C GLY A 11 10.04 0.01 -1.89
N ALA A 12 10.37 0.67 -0.78
CA ALA A 12 9.46 1.47 0.02
C ALA A 12 9.89 2.94 0.06
N ILE A 13 8.95 3.83 -0.21
CA ILE A 13 9.05 5.28 0.01
C ILE A 13 7.90 5.63 0.95
N THR A 14 8.21 5.96 2.20
CA THR A 14 7.19 6.14 3.25
C THR A 14 7.52 7.28 4.20
N PRO A 15 6.54 7.81 4.94
CA PRO A 15 6.77 8.84 5.97
C PRO A 15 7.70 8.40 7.12
N ILE A 16 7.91 7.09 7.31
CA ILE A 16 8.74 6.55 8.39
C ILE A 16 10.11 6.02 7.91
N GLY A 17 10.37 6.07 6.62
CA GLY A 17 11.66 5.67 6.05
C GLY A 17 11.59 5.39 4.56
N THR A 18 12.70 5.64 3.88
CA THR A 18 12.94 5.34 2.47
C THR A 18 13.89 4.17 2.35
N GLY A 19 13.54 3.19 1.51
CA GLY A 19 14.24 1.92 1.38
C GLY A 19 13.85 0.91 2.46
N LYS A 20 14.16 -0.34 2.21
CA LYS A 20 13.79 -1.49 3.02
C LYS A 20 14.22 -1.36 4.49
N ASP A 21 15.50 -1.05 4.71
CA ASP A 21 16.08 -1.10 6.04
C ASP A 21 15.55 0.01 6.95
N GLU A 22 15.46 1.26 6.46
CA GLU A 22 14.90 2.36 7.24
C GLU A 22 13.40 2.22 7.47
N PHE A 23 12.66 1.70 6.48
CA PHE A 23 11.25 1.39 6.64
C PHE A 23 11.03 0.32 7.71
N TRP A 24 11.76 -0.80 7.63
CA TRP A 24 11.63 -1.87 8.64
C TRP A 24 12.03 -1.41 10.03
N LYS A 25 13.12 -0.67 10.14
CA LYS A 25 13.55 -0.07 11.42
C LYS A 25 12.46 0.84 11.98
N GLY A 26 11.88 1.71 11.14
CA GLY A 26 10.77 2.57 11.55
C GLY A 26 9.56 1.80 12.06
N LEU A 27 9.21 0.68 11.40
CA LEU A 27 8.13 -0.20 11.84
C LEU A 27 8.44 -0.83 13.21
N MET A 28 9.64 -1.35 13.41
CA MET A 28 10.03 -2.01 14.67
C MET A 28 10.14 -1.05 15.86
N GLU A 29 10.58 0.18 15.60
CA GLU A 29 10.63 1.24 16.60
C GLU A 29 9.26 1.85 16.94
N GLY A 30 8.22 1.58 16.14
CA GLY A 30 6.93 2.25 16.26
C GLY A 30 7.03 3.75 15.91
N ARG A 31 7.83 4.09 14.89
CA ARG A 31 8.11 5.48 14.50
C ARG A 31 6.86 6.16 13.97
N ASN A 32 6.50 7.29 14.53
CA ASN A 32 5.44 8.13 14.00
C ASN A 32 5.91 8.94 12.78
N GLY A 33 5.21 8.82 11.66
CA GLY A 33 5.45 9.58 10.43
C GLY A 33 4.45 10.72 10.19
N ILE A 34 3.52 10.94 11.13
CA ILE A 34 2.46 11.93 10.99
C ILE A 34 2.86 13.22 11.67
N ASP A 35 2.68 14.34 10.99
CA ASP A 35 3.02 15.68 11.46
C ASP A 35 2.09 16.72 10.83
N LYS A 36 2.25 18.00 11.19
CA LYS A 36 1.57 19.10 10.51
C LYS A 36 1.98 19.12 9.02
N ILE A 37 1.01 19.37 8.16
CA ILE A 37 1.26 19.50 6.71
C ILE A 37 2.26 20.63 6.48
N SER A 38 3.32 20.33 5.74
CA SER A 38 4.38 21.28 5.39
C SER A 38 4.40 21.67 3.91
N ARG A 39 3.69 20.92 3.05
CA ARG A 39 3.68 21.12 1.60
C ARG A 39 2.89 22.35 1.15
N PHE A 40 1.94 22.81 1.94
CA PHE A 40 1.14 24.02 1.72
C PHE A 40 0.68 24.60 3.07
N ASP A 41 0.17 25.81 3.06
CA ASP A 41 -0.41 26.44 4.25
C ASP A 41 -1.78 25.81 4.56
N ALA A 42 -1.83 24.95 5.57
CA ALA A 42 -3.03 24.25 5.99
C ALA A 42 -3.80 24.98 7.12
N SER A 43 -3.44 26.20 7.49
CA SER A 43 -4.04 26.93 8.63
C SER A 43 -5.55 27.13 8.53
N GLU A 44 -6.08 27.28 7.32
CA GLU A 44 -7.51 27.42 7.04
C GLU A 44 -8.25 26.08 6.89
N PHE A 45 -7.54 24.94 6.91
CA PHE A 45 -8.12 23.62 6.72
C PHE A 45 -8.56 23.01 8.05
N THR A 46 -9.66 22.24 8.02
CA THR A 46 -10.13 21.48 9.19
C THR A 46 -9.21 20.32 9.54
N ALA A 47 -8.58 19.70 8.54
CA ALA A 47 -7.52 18.71 8.73
C ALA A 47 -6.17 19.31 8.34
N GLN A 48 -5.23 19.37 9.27
CA GLN A 48 -3.94 20.09 9.13
C GLN A 48 -2.74 19.15 9.24
N ILE A 49 -2.97 17.84 9.27
CA ILE A 49 -1.96 16.81 9.53
C ILE A 49 -1.93 15.77 8.43
N ALA A 50 -0.73 15.24 8.14
CA ALA A 50 -0.52 14.18 7.16
C ALA A 50 0.77 13.40 7.44
N GLY A 51 0.88 12.20 6.88
CA GLY A 51 2.13 11.47 6.75
C GLY A 51 2.82 11.86 5.45
N GLU A 52 3.72 12.83 5.51
CA GLU A 52 4.49 13.31 4.35
C GLU A 52 5.82 12.56 4.24
N VAL A 53 6.25 12.29 3.01
CA VAL A 53 7.63 11.84 2.75
C VAL A 53 8.51 13.09 2.73
N LYS A 54 9.20 13.31 3.84
CA LYS A 54 10.12 14.44 4.02
C LYS A 54 11.44 14.17 3.29
N ASP A 55 12.10 15.23 2.83
CA ASP A 55 13.44 15.20 2.24
C ASP A 55 13.58 14.29 0.99
N PHE A 56 12.49 14.03 0.26
CA PHE A 56 12.54 13.27 -0.98
C PHE A 56 13.13 14.09 -2.12
N ASP A 57 14.31 13.68 -2.57
CA ASP A 57 14.96 14.23 -3.77
C ASP A 57 14.85 13.22 -4.93
N PRO A 58 13.96 13.46 -5.91
CA PRO A 58 13.80 12.56 -7.05
C PRO A 58 15.07 12.44 -7.89
N THR A 59 16.00 13.41 -7.85
CA THR A 59 17.21 13.39 -8.66
C THR A 59 18.22 12.34 -8.25
N GLN A 60 18.03 11.70 -7.10
CA GLN A 60 18.80 10.53 -6.69
C GLN A 60 18.44 9.27 -7.51
N TYR A 61 17.28 9.24 -8.15
CA TYR A 61 16.72 8.09 -8.87
C TYR A 61 16.41 8.40 -10.35
N ILE A 62 16.15 9.65 -10.66
CA ILE A 62 15.61 10.09 -11.96
C ILE A 62 16.46 11.26 -12.48
N ASP A 63 16.75 11.27 -13.78
CA ASP A 63 17.38 12.45 -14.40
C ASP A 63 16.58 13.72 -14.07
N LYS A 64 17.29 14.81 -13.74
CA LYS A 64 16.70 16.08 -13.31
C LYS A 64 15.72 16.68 -14.34
N LYS A 65 15.95 16.47 -15.63
CA LYS A 65 15.06 16.97 -16.68
C LYS A 65 13.81 16.11 -16.79
N GLU A 66 13.97 14.80 -16.68
CA GLU A 66 12.85 13.86 -16.72
C GLU A 66 11.99 13.94 -15.46
N SER A 67 12.58 14.12 -14.27
CA SER A 67 11.81 14.28 -13.03
C SER A 67 10.82 15.46 -13.08
N LYS A 68 11.15 16.55 -13.78
CA LYS A 68 10.26 17.71 -13.97
C LYS A 68 9.05 17.43 -14.88
N ARG A 69 9.04 16.30 -15.58
CA ARG A 69 7.96 15.86 -16.47
C ARG A 69 7.09 14.78 -15.82
N MET A 70 7.31 14.52 -14.55
CA MET A 70 6.59 13.54 -13.76
C MET A 70 5.91 14.24 -12.57
N ASP A 71 4.65 13.88 -12.31
CA ASP A 71 4.02 14.21 -11.03
C ASP A 71 4.70 13.44 -9.90
N ARG A 72 4.57 13.91 -8.68
CA ARG A 72 5.23 13.34 -7.49
C ARG A 72 4.92 11.85 -7.29
N TYR A 73 3.66 11.40 -7.54
CA TYR A 73 3.33 9.99 -7.41
C TYR A 73 4.13 9.12 -8.39
N THR A 74 4.39 9.61 -9.61
CA THR A 74 5.23 8.92 -10.60
C THR A 74 6.70 8.92 -10.18
N GLN A 75 7.19 10.03 -9.61
CA GLN A 75 8.56 10.10 -9.06
C GLN A 75 8.75 9.08 -7.93
N PHE A 76 7.79 8.94 -7.03
CA PHE A 76 7.81 7.92 -5.99
C PHE A 76 7.84 6.50 -6.57
N ALA A 77 7.03 6.23 -7.60
CA ALA A 77 7.00 4.92 -8.24
C ALA A 77 8.34 4.55 -8.88
N VAL A 78 8.98 5.47 -9.61
CA VAL A 78 10.30 5.21 -10.23
C VAL A 78 11.36 4.99 -9.16
N ALA A 79 11.36 5.80 -8.11
CA ALA A 79 12.30 5.63 -6.98
C ALA A 79 12.09 4.30 -6.24
N ALA A 80 10.84 3.91 -5.97
CA ALA A 80 10.54 2.64 -5.35
C ALA A 80 10.89 1.45 -6.25
N ALA A 81 10.72 1.58 -7.57
CA ALA A 81 11.14 0.56 -8.54
C ALA A 81 12.67 0.39 -8.56
N ASP A 82 13.42 1.50 -8.53
CA ASP A 82 14.88 1.46 -8.43
C ASP A 82 15.35 0.69 -7.19
N LEU A 83 14.75 1.02 -6.04
CA LEU A 83 15.04 0.34 -4.78
C LEU A 83 14.69 -1.15 -4.85
N ALA A 84 13.51 -1.51 -5.38
CA ALA A 84 13.06 -2.89 -5.46
C ALA A 84 13.91 -3.75 -6.42
N ILE A 85 14.28 -3.21 -7.59
CA ILE A 85 15.14 -3.89 -8.58
C ILE A 85 16.54 -4.14 -7.99
N LYS A 86 17.10 -3.14 -7.31
CA LYS A 86 18.41 -3.27 -6.62
C LYS A 86 18.35 -4.27 -5.47
N ASP A 87 17.32 -4.23 -4.67
CA ASP A 87 17.12 -5.17 -3.56
C ASP A 87 16.97 -6.61 -4.05
N ALA A 88 16.24 -6.82 -5.17
CA ALA A 88 16.13 -8.12 -5.82
C ALA A 88 17.45 -8.63 -6.42
N GLY A 89 18.45 -7.76 -6.58
CA GLY A 89 19.70 -8.11 -7.27
C GLY A 89 19.51 -8.46 -8.74
N LEU A 90 18.49 -7.89 -9.41
CA LEU A 90 18.22 -8.11 -10.83
C LEU A 90 19.25 -7.34 -11.69
N ASP A 91 19.93 -8.08 -12.55
CA ASP A 91 20.84 -7.54 -13.57
C ASP A 91 20.09 -7.45 -14.90
N LEU A 92 19.51 -6.28 -15.17
CA LEU A 92 18.64 -6.06 -16.34
C LEU A 92 19.37 -6.28 -17.69
N GLU A 93 20.71 -6.27 -17.72
CA GLU A 93 21.48 -6.59 -18.93
C GLU A 93 21.47 -8.10 -19.25
N LYS A 94 21.17 -8.94 -18.26
CA LYS A 94 21.10 -10.39 -18.39
C LYS A 94 19.68 -10.95 -18.47
N GLU A 95 18.69 -10.11 -18.16
CA GLU A 95 17.31 -10.52 -18.10
C GLU A 95 16.61 -10.44 -19.47
N ASN A 96 15.57 -11.26 -19.64
CA ASN A 96 14.68 -11.13 -20.77
C ASN A 96 13.62 -10.07 -20.50
N LEU A 97 13.88 -8.83 -20.92
CA LEU A 97 13.03 -7.67 -20.66
C LEU A 97 11.63 -7.77 -21.32
N ASP A 98 11.46 -8.63 -22.35
CA ASP A 98 10.14 -8.90 -22.95
C ASP A 98 9.24 -9.75 -22.03
N ARG A 99 9.82 -10.37 -21.00
CA ARG A 99 9.11 -11.13 -19.98
C ARG A 99 9.06 -10.46 -18.61
N MET A 100 9.46 -9.20 -18.57
CA MET A 100 9.38 -8.36 -17.37
C MET A 100 8.33 -7.27 -17.56
N GLY A 101 7.35 -7.19 -16.63
CA GLY A 101 6.23 -6.26 -16.73
C GLY A 101 6.07 -5.35 -15.51
N THR A 102 5.08 -4.46 -15.59
CA THR A 102 4.78 -3.48 -14.54
C THR A 102 3.29 -3.39 -14.27
N PHE A 103 2.84 -3.70 -13.06
CA PHE A 103 1.47 -3.44 -12.61
C PHE A 103 1.53 -2.50 -11.40
N ILE A 104 1.46 -1.20 -11.65
CA ILE A 104 1.61 -0.17 -10.64
C ILE A 104 0.43 0.79 -10.75
N GLY A 105 -0.32 0.90 -9.66
CA GLY A 105 -1.50 1.74 -9.59
C GLY A 105 -1.36 2.92 -8.64
N THR A 106 -2.31 3.85 -8.77
CA THR A 106 -2.51 4.98 -7.86
C THR A 106 -4.01 5.18 -7.68
N GLY A 107 -4.45 5.62 -6.51
CA GLY A 107 -5.88 5.84 -6.26
C GLY A 107 -6.42 7.09 -6.94
N ILE A 108 -5.60 8.13 -7.05
CA ILE A 108 -6.03 9.46 -7.54
C ILE A 108 -5.23 9.91 -8.76
N GLY A 109 -3.95 9.55 -8.85
CA GLY A 109 -3.07 10.04 -9.91
C GLY A 109 -2.50 11.43 -9.65
N GLY A 110 -2.21 12.18 -10.71
CA GLY A 110 -1.53 13.48 -10.64
C GLY A 110 -2.42 14.65 -10.23
N ILE A 111 -3.01 14.59 -9.05
CA ILE A 111 -3.93 15.63 -8.55
C ILE A 111 -3.25 16.98 -8.33
N GLU A 112 -1.98 16.98 -7.90
CA GLU A 112 -1.20 18.21 -7.72
C GLU A 112 -0.92 18.88 -9.09
N THR A 113 -0.55 18.09 -10.08
CA THR A 113 -0.40 18.57 -11.46
C THR A 113 -1.71 19.13 -12.00
N MET A 114 -2.82 18.41 -11.78
CA MET A 114 -4.14 18.87 -12.24
C MET A 114 -4.50 20.22 -11.61
N HIS A 115 -4.37 20.36 -10.30
CA HIS A 115 -4.64 21.62 -9.60
C HIS A 115 -3.78 22.75 -10.15
N SER A 116 -2.46 22.61 -10.21
CA SER A 116 -1.55 23.65 -10.68
C SER A 116 -1.79 24.06 -12.15
N GLN A 117 -2.20 23.12 -13.01
CA GLN A 117 -2.50 23.43 -14.41
C GLN A 117 -3.86 24.13 -14.58
N TYR A 118 -4.86 23.81 -13.75
CA TYR A 118 -6.13 24.55 -13.73
C TYR A 118 -5.95 25.98 -13.21
N GLU A 119 -5.15 26.23 -12.20
CA GLU A 119 -4.79 27.59 -11.79
C GLU A 119 -4.17 28.40 -12.95
N LYS A 120 -3.23 27.81 -13.69
CA LYS A 120 -2.63 28.44 -14.87
C LYS A 120 -3.65 28.69 -15.98
N PHE A 121 -4.56 27.73 -16.21
CA PHE A 121 -5.61 27.85 -17.21
C PHE A 121 -6.53 29.03 -16.91
N PHE A 122 -7.03 29.14 -15.69
CA PHE A 122 -7.94 30.22 -15.30
C PHE A 122 -7.25 31.59 -15.25
N ALA A 123 -5.97 31.63 -14.80
CA ALA A 123 -5.24 32.87 -14.69
C ALA A 123 -4.70 33.37 -16.03
N LYS A 124 -4.32 32.51 -16.97
CA LYS A 124 -3.51 32.86 -18.15
C LYS A 124 -4.02 32.29 -19.48
N GLY A 125 -5.13 31.53 -19.46
CA GLY A 125 -5.76 30.92 -20.63
C GLY A 125 -5.08 29.65 -21.17
N PRO A 126 -5.69 29.02 -22.20
CA PRO A 126 -5.34 27.67 -22.65
C PRO A 126 -3.92 27.51 -23.21
N SER A 127 -3.35 28.58 -23.76
CA SER A 127 -2.00 28.57 -24.36
C SER A 127 -0.87 28.38 -23.31
N ARG A 128 -1.19 28.48 -22.03
CA ARG A 128 -0.20 28.38 -20.92
C ARG A 128 -0.19 27.03 -20.23
N ILE A 129 -1.02 26.11 -20.66
CA ILE A 129 -1.04 24.72 -20.17
C ILE A 129 0.25 23.99 -20.61
N SER A 130 0.80 23.21 -19.69
CA SER A 130 1.98 22.40 -19.99
C SER A 130 1.69 21.32 -21.04
N PRO A 131 2.57 21.10 -22.04
CA PRO A 131 2.43 19.96 -22.95
C PRO A 131 2.54 18.59 -22.23
N PHE A 132 3.06 18.57 -21.01
CA PHE A 132 3.17 17.38 -20.17
C PHE A 132 1.97 17.20 -19.20
N PHE A 133 0.98 18.12 -19.24
CA PHE A 133 -0.16 18.08 -18.32
C PHE A 133 -0.85 16.72 -18.32
N VAL A 134 -1.28 16.23 -19.48
CA VAL A 134 -2.00 14.95 -19.57
C VAL A 134 -1.12 13.78 -19.15
N PRO A 135 0.12 13.60 -19.66
CA PRO A 135 1.00 12.54 -19.20
C PRO A 135 1.31 12.57 -17.69
N MET A 136 1.41 13.75 -17.08
CA MET A 136 1.67 13.88 -15.64
C MET A 136 0.45 13.54 -14.78
N MET A 137 -0.77 13.75 -15.31
CA MET A 137 -2.01 13.61 -14.57
C MET A 137 -2.55 12.18 -14.56
N ILE A 138 -2.47 11.46 -15.70
CA ILE A 138 -3.15 10.17 -15.87
C ILE A 138 -2.54 9.05 -15.03
N ALA A 139 -3.40 8.24 -14.42
CA ALA A 139 -3.03 7.25 -13.39
C ALA A 139 -2.07 6.14 -13.87
N ASN A 140 -2.10 5.78 -15.15
CA ASN A 140 -1.25 4.71 -15.70
C ASN A 140 0.22 5.10 -15.87
N MET A 141 0.57 6.37 -15.65
CA MET A 141 1.95 6.82 -15.92
C MET A 141 2.97 6.34 -14.90
N ALA A 142 2.57 5.94 -13.71
CA ALA A 142 3.49 5.27 -12.79
C ALA A 142 4.02 3.96 -13.41
N ALA A 143 3.11 3.10 -13.88
CA ALA A 143 3.49 1.86 -14.56
C ALA A 143 4.26 2.14 -15.87
N GLY A 144 3.78 3.09 -16.68
CA GLY A 144 4.40 3.45 -17.94
C GLY A 144 5.82 4.02 -17.79
N GLN A 145 6.04 4.92 -16.83
CA GLN A 145 7.37 5.50 -16.60
C GLN A 145 8.37 4.51 -16.04
N VAL A 146 7.95 3.60 -15.15
CA VAL A 146 8.81 2.50 -14.70
C VAL A 146 9.19 1.61 -15.88
N ALA A 147 8.24 1.21 -16.72
CA ALA A 147 8.50 0.42 -17.92
C ALA A 147 9.48 1.14 -18.88
N ILE A 148 9.29 2.43 -19.14
CA ILE A 148 10.17 3.24 -20.00
C ILE A 148 11.58 3.33 -19.41
N THR A 149 11.69 3.62 -18.10
CA THR A 149 12.97 3.83 -17.43
C THR A 149 13.85 2.59 -17.47
N TYR A 150 13.24 1.41 -17.25
CA TYR A 150 13.95 0.13 -17.17
C TYR A 150 13.80 -0.72 -18.43
N LYS A 151 13.14 -0.22 -19.48
CA LYS A 151 12.91 -0.89 -20.77
C LYS A 151 12.20 -2.26 -20.61
N LEU A 152 11.21 -2.32 -19.73
CA LEU A 152 10.42 -3.51 -19.47
C LEU A 152 9.31 -3.62 -20.51
N HIS A 153 9.35 -4.64 -21.34
CA HIS A 153 8.44 -4.81 -22.50
C HIS A 153 7.33 -5.84 -22.25
N GLY A 154 7.30 -6.46 -21.07
CA GLY A 154 6.23 -7.37 -20.66
C GLY A 154 4.91 -6.65 -20.40
N PRO A 155 3.88 -7.34 -19.89
CA PRO A 155 2.58 -6.75 -19.59
C PRO A 155 2.69 -5.53 -18.70
N SER A 156 2.06 -4.41 -19.07
CA SER A 156 2.04 -3.17 -18.30
C SER A 156 0.61 -2.69 -18.12
N SER A 157 0.20 -2.44 -16.87
CA SER A 157 -1.16 -2.02 -16.52
C SER A 157 -1.19 -1.20 -15.24
N CYS A 158 -2.31 -0.51 -15.04
CA CYS A 158 -2.62 0.24 -13.83
C CYS A 158 -4.04 -0.09 -13.41
N THR A 159 -4.19 -0.78 -12.30
CA THR A 159 -5.49 -0.96 -11.65
C THR A 159 -5.74 0.25 -10.75
N VAL A 160 -6.97 0.77 -10.75
CA VAL A 160 -7.41 1.89 -9.90
C VAL A 160 -8.62 1.46 -9.11
N THR A 161 -8.42 1.12 -7.83
CA THR A 161 -9.44 0.65 -6.90
C THR A 161 -9.35 1.36 -5.55
N ALA A 162 -9.12 2.67 -5.60
CA ALA A 162 -8.95 3.52 -4.43
C ALA A 162 -7.89 2.93 -3.45
N CYS A 163 -8.25 2.71 -2.19
CA CYS A 163 -7.32 2.21 -1.17
C CYS A 163 -6.89 0.74 -1.39
N ALA A 164 -7.57 -0.03 -2.24
CA ALA A 164 -7.21 -1.41 -2.58
C ALA A 164 -6.25 -1.53 -3.78
N THR A 165 -5.94 -0.42 -4.44
CA THR A 165 -5.15 -0.34 -5.67
C THR A 165 -3.85 -1.13 -5.62
N GLY A 166 -3.01 -0.89 -4.62
CA GLY A 166 -1.70 -1.55 -4.50
C GLY A 166 -1.81 -3.06 -4.34
N SER A 167 -2.76 -3.53 -3.53
CA SER A 167 -3.02 -4.97 -3.36
C SER A 167 -3.60 -5.61 -4.62
N ASN A 168 -4.51 -4.93 -5.33
CA ASN A 168 -5.01 -5.42 -6.61
C ASN A 168 -3.89 -5.52 -7.65
N CYS A 169 -3.02 -4.51 -7.77
CA CYS A 169 -1.89 -4.55 -8.70
C CYS A 169 -0.95 -5.74 -8.41
N ILE A 170 -0.66 -6.02 -7.14
CA ILE A 170 0.15 -7.20 -6.76
C ILE A 170 -0.59 -8.50 -7.09
N GLY A 171 -1.88 -8.59 -6.74
CA GLY A 171 -2.69 -9.78 -7.02
C GLY A 171 -2.86 -10.05 -8.51
N ASP A 172 -3.09 -9.02 -9.31
CA ASP A 172 -3.20 -9.15 -10.76
C ASP A 172 -1.85 -9.54 -11.40
N ALA A 173 -0.73 -8.96 -10.92
CA ALA A 173 0.62 -9.36 -11.35
C ALA A 173 0.96 -10.81 -10.96
N PHE A 174 0.54 -11.24 -9.76
CA PHE A 174 0.63 -12.63 -9.34
C PHE A 174 -0.07 -13.57 -10.34
N ARG A 175 -1.28 -13.23 -10.81
CA ARG A 175 -1.99 -14.00 -11.83
C ARG A 175 -1.27 -14.04 -13.17
N VAL A 176 -0.62 -12.93 -13.57
CA VAL A 176 0.17 -12.87 -14.82
C VAL A 176 1.31 -13.89 -14.78
N ILE A 177 2.06 -13.93 -13.67
CA ILE A 177 3.17 -14.89 -13.51
C ILE A 177 2.64 -16.34 -13.38
N GLN A 178 1.56 -16.54 -12.63
CA GLN A 178 0.94 -17.89 -12.50
C GLN A 178 0.58 -18.50 -13.85
N ARG A 179 0.08 -17.68 -14.79
CA ARG A 179 -0.28 -18.12 -16.14
C ARG A 179 0.93 -18.30 -17.06
N GLY A 180 2.10 -17.81 -16.68
CA GLY A 180 3.31 -17.84 -17.50
C GLY A 180 3.38 -16.73 -18.54
N ASP A 181 2.59 -15.66 -18.41
CA ASP A 181 2.60 -14.52 -19.34
C ASP A 181 3.85 -13.62 -19.12
N ALA A 182 4.43 -13.62 -17.92
CA ALA A 182 5.70 -12.99 -17.56
C ALA A 182 6.46 -13.84 -16.54
N ASP A 183 7.77 -13.61 -16.43
CA ASP A 183 8.63 -14.25 -15.42
C ASP A 183 8.88 -13.34 -14.23
N VAL A 184 8.87 -12.01 -14.44
CA VAL A 184 9.11 -10.98 -13.44
C VAL A 184 8.08 -9.86 -13.59
N MET A 185 7.54 -9.39 -12.47
CA MET A 185 6.64 -8.23 -12.44
C MET A 185 7.07 -7.24 -11.34
N VAL A 186 7.17 -5.96 -11.69
CA VAL A 186 7.24 -4.86 -10.74
C VAL A 186 5.81 -4.47 -10.40
N ALA A 187 5.38 -4.67 -9.17
CA ALA A 187 3.97 -4.52 -8.80
C ALA A 187 3.77 -3.78 -7.47
N GLY A 188 2.68 -3.06 -7.37
CA GLY A 188 2.28 -2.36 -6.15
C GLY A 188 1.56 -1.05 -6.39
N GLY A 189 1.75 -0.09 -5.51
CA GLY A 189 1.04 1.17 -5.56
C GLY A 189 1.88 2.38 -5.17
N THR A 190 1.45 3.54 -5.63
CA THR A 190 2.04 4.84 -5.36
C THR A 190 0.96 5.90 -5.18
N GLU A 191 1.19 6.91 -4.37
CA GLU A 191 0.25 8.01 -4.16
C GLU A 191 0.96 9.28 -3.69
N ALA A 192 0.54 10.44 -4.21
CA ALA A 192 0.99 11.73 -3.74
C ALA A 192 -0.21 12.69 -3.66
N ALA A 193 -1.12 12.40 -2.70
CA ALA A 193 -2.38 13.11 -2.58
C ALA A 193 -2.38 14.17 -1.47
N VAL A 194 -1.26 14.42 -0.78
CA VAL A 194 -1.16 15.49 0.23
C VAL A 194 -1.07 16.84 -0.50
N SER A 195 -2.22 17.32 -0.94
CA SER A 195 -2.42 18.56 -1.67
C SER A 195 -3.68 19.27 -1.19
N GLU A 196 -3.78 20.58 -1.42
CA GLU A 196 -4.92 21.40 -0.99
C GLU A 196 -6.26 20.81 -1.43
N ALA A 197 -6.39 20.49 -2.72
CA ALA A 197 -7.64 19.98 -3.28
C ALA A 197 -8.04 18.61 -2.70
N ALA A 198 -7.09 17.69 -2.50
CA ALA A 198 -7.39 16.37 -1.98
C ALA A 198 -7.69 16.42 -0.48
N VAL A 199 -6.91 17.17 0.31
CA VAL A 199 -7.17 17.32 1.76
C VAL A 199 -8.54 17.98 1.99
N ALA A 200 -8.89 19.03 1.25
CA ALA A 200 -10.20 19.66 1.34
C ALA A 200 -11.33 18.68 0.95
N GLY A 201 -11.14 17.89 -0.12
CA GLY A 201 -12.12 16.91 -0.57
C GLY A 201 -12.41 15.81 0.44
N PHE A 202 -11.37 15.21 1.01
CA PHE A 202 -11.52 14.17 2.05
C PHE A 202 -12.06 14.74 3.38
N ALA A 203 -11.67 15.97 3.75
CA ALA A 203 -12.22 16.66 4.92
C ALA A 203 -13.72 16.96 4.75
N ALA A 204 -14.16 17.38 3.56
CA ALA A 204 -15.57 17.61 3.26
C ALA A 204 -16.45 16.36 3.43
N MET A 205 -15.88 15.17 3.19
CA MET A 205 -16.55 13.88 3.45
C MET A 205 -16.53 13.47 4.93
N LYS A 206 -15.87 14.24 5.81
CA LYS A 206 -15.64 13.90 7.22
C LYS A 206 -14.93 12.54 7.41
N ALA A 207 -14.06 12.20 6.48
CA ALA A 207 -13.31 10.95 6.51
C ALA A 207 -11.97 11.09 7.25
N LEU A 208 -11.42 12.32 7.33
CA LEU A 208 -10.15 12.60 7.98
C LEU A 208 -10.30 12.81 9.49
N CYS A 209 -9.22 12.50 10.23
CA CYS A 209 -9.04 12.94 11.60
C CYS A 209 -8.85 14.45 11.62
N MET A 210 -9.71 15.19 12.31
CA MET A 210 -9.74 16.66 12.36
C MET A 210 -9.61 17.21 13.78
N ASP A 211 -9.56 16.37 14.79
CA ASP A 211 -9.56 16.72 16.22
C ASP A 211 -8.19 16.56 16.90
N HIS A 212 -7.16 16.18 16.14
CA HIS A 212 -5.80 16.00 16.63
C HIS A 212 -4.77 16.88 15.89
N ASN A 213 -5.21 18.02 15.35
CA ASN A 213 -4.29 18.94 14.65
C ASN A 213 -3.14 19.45 15.53
N ASP A 214 -3.36 19.57 16.84
CA ASP A 214 -2.34 20.00 17.80
C ASP A 214 -1.54 18.85 18.42
N ASP A 215 -1.93 17.60 18.13
CA ASP A 215 -1.25 16.40 18.58
C ASP A 215 -1.17 15.35 17.45
N PRO A 216 -0.44 15.64 16.36
CA PRO A 216 -0.37 14.77 15.18
C PRO A 216 0.09 13.36 15.49
N ALA A 217 0.99 13.20 16.45
CA ALA A 217 1.59 11.90 16.79
C ALA A 217 0.57 10.87 17.28
N HIS A 218 -0.55 11.31 17.86
CA HIS A 218 -1.61 10.43 18.40
C HIS A 218 -2.88 10.42 17.55
N ALA A 219 -2.85 11.00 16.34
CA ALA A 219 -4.04 11.15 15.48
C ALA A 219 -4.49 9.85 14.85
N SER A 220 -3.57 9.07 14.27
CA SER A 220 -3.88 7.76 13.70
C SER A 220 -3.78 6.69 14.79
N ARG A 221 -4.94 6.13 15.15
CA ARG A 221 -5.07 5.19 16.27
C ARG A 221 -6.04 4.05 15.95
N PRO A 222 -5.68 3.18 14.97
CA PRO A 222 -6.55 2.08 14.56
C PRO A 222 -6.99 1.21 15.73
N PHE A 223 -8.25 0.80 15.72
CA PHE A 223 -8.90 -0.04 16.73
C PHE A 223 -9.05 0.58 18.12
N ASP A 224 -8.47 1.75 18.39
CA ASP A 224 -8.67 2.47 19.65
C ASP A 224 -10.08 3.07 19.73
N LYS A 225 -10.65 3.12 20.93
CA LYS A 225 -11.99 3.68 21.16
C LYS A 225 -12.12 5.13 20.73
N ASN A 226 -11.05 5.91 20.89
CA ASN A 226 -11.03 7.34 20.58
C ASN A 226 -10.57 7.67 19.17
N ARG A 227 -10.57 6.71 18.24
CA ARG A 227 -10.29 6.96 16.83
C ARG A 227 -11.36 7.84 16.20
N SER A 228 -10.99 8.75 15.32
CA SER A 228 -11.92 9.79 14.80
C SER A 228 -11.87 9.98 13.29
N GLY A 229 -11.09 9.18 12.58
CA GLY A 229 -10.90 9.28 11.14
C GLY A 229 -9.50 8.87 10.72
N PHE A 230 -9.26 8.73 9.43
CA PHE A 230 -7.92 8.41 8.97
C PHE A 230 -7.06 9.68 8.82
N VAL A 231 -5.75 9.53 8.89
CA VAL A 231 -4.78 10.57 8.54
C VAL A 231 -4.23 10.23 7.15
N MET A 232 -4.27 11.18 6.22
CA MET A 232 -3.73 10.98 4.87
C MET A 232 -2.22 10.81 4.90
N GLY A 233 -1.70 9.87 4.09
CA GLY A 233 -0.26 9.68 3.85
C GLY A 233 0.07 9.67 2.37
N GLU A 234 1.36 9.77 2.05
CA GLU A 234 1.89 9.66 0.69
C GLU A 234 3.08 8.71 0.61
N GLY A 235 3.42 8.24 -0.59
CA GLY A 235 4.60 7.42 -0.84
C GLY A 235 4.37 6.34 -1.90
N ALA A 236 5.19 5.28 -1.86
CA ALA A 236 5.07 4.13 -2.74
C ALA A 236 5.55 2.85 -2.06
N GLY A 237 4.94 1.73 -2.42
CA GLY A 237 5.41 0.39 -2.09
C GLY A 237 5.35 -0.50 -3.31
N LEU A 238 6.52 -0.94 -3.78
CA LEU A 238 6.64 -1.84 -4.92
C LEU A 238 7.39 -3.10 -4.53
N VAL A 239 6.93 -4.22 -5.05
CA VAL A 239 7.57 -5.53 -4.90
C VAL A 239 8.01 -6.06 -6.25
N ILE A 240 9.09 -6.82 -6.27
CA ILE A 240 9.45 -7.67 -7.40
C ILE A 240 8.82 -9.03 -7.17
N LEU A 241 7.90 -9.40 -8.03
CA LEU A 241 7.35 -10.75 -8.10
C LEU A 241 8.10 -11.54 -9.18
N GLU A 242 8.48 -12.75 -8.86
CA GLU A 242 9.11 -13.67 -9.81
C GLU A 242 8.44 -15.03 -9.82
N SER A 243 8.47 -15.72 -10.95
CA SER A 243 8.24 -17.16 -10.95
C SER A 243 9.33 -17.82 -10.10
N LEU A 244 8.96 -18.82 -9.31
CA LEU A 244 9.92 -19.50 -8.43
C LEU A 244 11.09 -20.10 -9.22
N ASP A 245 10.83 -20.63 -10.42
CA ASP A 245 11.86 -21.23 -11.27
C ASP A 245 12.87 -20.17 -11.71
N HIS A 246 12.43 -18.98 -12.10
CA HIS A 246 13.30 -17.85 -12.47
C HIS A 246 14.13 -17.40 -11.25
N ALA A 247 13.50 -17.20 -10.10
CA ALA A 247 14.17 -16.78 -8.86
C ALA A 247 15.26 -17.79 -8.44
N LYS A 248 14.94 -19.10 -8.50
CA LYS A 248 15.92 -20.17 -8.17
C LYS A 248 17.07 -20.24 -9.17
N ALA A 249 16.80 -20.09 -10.46
CA ALA A 249 17.81 -20.15 -11.51
C ALA A 249 18.91 -19.09 -11.34
N ARG A 250 18.55 -17.90 -10.83
CA ARG A 250 19.51 -16.82 -10.56
C ARG A 250 19.98 -16.73 -9.10
N GLY A 251 19.52 -17.63 -8.21
CA GLY A 251 19.89 -17.65 -6.80
C GLY A 251 19.34 -16.45 -6.02
N ALA A 252 18.14 -15.98 -6.35
CA ALA A 252 17.51 -14.85 -5.71
C ALA A 252 17.23 -15.09 -4.22
N HIS A 253 17.34 -14.03 -3.42
CA HIS A 253 16.74 -14.00 -2.10
C HIS A 253 15.22 -14.02 -2.21
N ILE A 254 14.54 -14.77 -1.34
CA ILE A 254 13.06 -14.90 -1.34
C ILE A 254 12.54 -14.47 0.03
N TYR A 255 11.80 -13.37 0.07
CA TYR A 255 11.13 -12.85 1.28
C TYR A 255 9.94 -13.71 1.70
N ALA A 256 9.09 -14.03 0.74
CA ALA A 256 7.87 -14.80 0.94
C ALA A 256 7.35 -15.33 -0.40
N GLU A 257 6.47 -16.31 -0.35
CA GLU A 257 5.69 -16.78 -1.49
C GLU A 257 4.30 -16.16 -1.46
N VAL A 258 3.81 -15.65 -2.58
CA VAL A 258 2.42 -15.23 -2.75
C VAL A 258 1.61 -16.47 -3.10
N VAL A 259 0.70 -16.87 -2.22
CA VAL A 259 -0.03 -18.13 -2.37
C VAL A 259 -1.52 -17.96 -2.61
N GLY A 260 -2.08 -16.78 -2.30
CA GLY A 260 -3.51 -16.52 -2.50
C GLY A 260 -3.82 -15.05 -2.73
N TYR A 261 -4.85 -14.80 -3.52
CA TYR A 261 -5.39 -13.49 -3.82
C TYR A 261 -6.90 -13.55 -3.88
N GLY A 262 -7.57 -12.81 -3.01
CA GLY A 262 -9.02 -12.60 -3.02
C GLY A 262 -9.34 -11.16 -3.44
N ALA A 263 -10.36 -11.01 -4.27
CA ALA A 263 -10.93 -9.70 -4.64
C ALA A 263 -12.43 -9.82 -4.82
N ASN A 264 -13.17 -8.84 -4.31
CA ASN A 264 -14.62 -8.73 -4.50
C ASN A 264 -15.08 -7.27 -4.34
N SER A 265 -16.39 -7.06 -4.33
CA SER A 265 -17.00 -5.75 -4.11
C SER A 265 -18.10 -5.86 -3.05
N ASP A 266 -18.19 -4.83 -2.20
CA ASP A 266 -19.32 -4.65 -1.28
C ASP A 266 -20.64 -4.41 -2.02
N ALA A 267 -20.60 -3.75 -3.18
CA ALA A 267 -21.76 -3.33 -3.95
C ALA A 267 -22.84 -2.64 -3.06
N TYR A 268 -22.40 -1.82 -2.12
CA TYR A 268 -23.24 -1.25 -1.06
C TYR A 268 -23.32 0.28 -1.12
N HIS A 269 -22.20 0.98 -0.96
CA HIS A 269 -22.14 2.44 -0.90
C HIS A 269 -20.81 2.97 -1.44
N MET A 270 -20.80 4.24 -1.92
CA MET A 270 -19.59 4.80 -2.55
C MET A 270 -18.40 4.98 -1.60
N THR A 271 -18.65 5.20 -0.30
CA THR A 271 -17.58 5.48 0.69
C THR A 271 -17.66 4.64 1.96
N SER A 272 -18.86 4.19 2.35
CA SER A 272 -19.05 3.39 3.55
C SER A 272 -18.90 1.90 3.26
N PRO A 273 -18.18 1.13 4.09
CA PRO A 273 -18.15 -0.33 3.96
C PRO A 273 -19.53 -0.94 4.24
N ALA A 274 -19.77 -2.12 3.70
CA ALA A 274 -20.97 -2.89 4.03
C ALA A 274 -20.99 -3.24 5.53
N PRO A 275 -22.17 -3.25 6.17
CA PRO A 275 -22.28 -3.56 7.60
C PRO A 275 -21.67 -4.92 7.96
N HIS A 276 -21.15 -5.00 9.18
CA HIS A 276 -20.64 -6.25 9.78
C HIS A 276 -19.46 -6.91 9.02
N GLY A 277 -18.82 -6.20 8.09
CA GLY A 277 -17.67 -6.73 7.35
C GLY A 277 -17.98 -7.96 6.49
N GLU A 278 -19.24 -8.16 6.07
CA GLU A 278 -19.66 -9.37 5.34
C GLU A 278 -18.80 -9.65 4.09
N PHE A 279 -18.61 -8.64 3.25
CA PHE A 279 -17.85 -8.81 2.00
C PHE A 279 -16.34 -8.76 2.21
N GLN A 280 -15.88 -8.09 3.27
CA GLN A 280 -14.50 -8.17 3.73
C GLN A 280 -14.16 -9.61 4.16
N ALA A 281 -15.04 -10.26 4.95
CA ALA A 281 -14.89 -11.68 5.33
C ALA A 281 -14.88 -12.60 4.10
N LYS A 282 -15.79 -12.38 3.13
CA LYS A 282 -15.80 -13.14 1.87
C LYS A 282 -14.50 -12.94 1.07
N CYS A 283 -13.94 -11.73 1.06
CA CYS A 283 -12.67 -11.45 0.38
C CYS A 283 -11.50 -12.22 1.02
N MET A 284 -11.43 -12.22 2.35
CA MET A 284 -10.44 -13.00 3.10
C MET A 284 -10.59 -14.50 2.80
N GLN A 285 -11.83 -15.00 2.79
CA GLN A 285 -12.11 -16.41 2.46
C GLN A 285 -11.68 -16.76 1.03
N LEU A 286 -11.92 -15.89 0.05
CA LEU A 286 -11.48 -16.09 -1.34
C LEU A 286 -9.94 -16.22 -1.42
N ALA A 287 -9.18 -15.43 -0.66
CA ALA A 287 -7.73 -15.56 -0.63
C ALA A 287 -7.26 -16.88 0.01
N LEU A 288 -7.94 -17.35 1.05
CA LEU A 288 -7.69 -18.65 1.69
C LEU A 288 -8.02 -19.81 0.75
N ASP A 289 -9.17 -19.75 0.08
CA ASP A 289 -9.62 -20.78 -0.88
C ASP A 289 -8.65 -20.88 -2.07
N ASP A 290 -8.19 -19.74 -2.58
CA ASP A 290 -7.20 -19.66 -3.66
C ASP A 290 -5.86 -20.32 -3.27
N ALA A 291 -5.44 -20.13 -2.03
CA ALA A 291 -4.23 -20.75 -1.47
C ALA A 291 -4.43 -22.22 -1.06
N GLY A 292 -5.66 -22.72 -0.98
CA GLY A 292 -5.98 -24.01 -0.39
C GLY A 292 -5.61 -24.10 1.10
N MET A 293 -5.67 -22.97 1.82
CA MET A 293 -5.28 -22.86 3.21
C MET A 293 -6.48 -22.60 4.13
N LYS A 294 -6.34 -22.98 5.39
CA LYS A 294 -7.32 -22.68 6.43
C LYS A 294 -6.91 -21.43 7.22
N ALA A 295 -7.88 -20.74 7.80
CA ALA A 295 -7.62 -19.52 8.60
C ALA A 295 -6.65 -19.76 9.77
N GLU A 296 -6.70 -20.94 10.40
CA GLU A 296 -5.82 -21.29 11.53
C GLU A 296 -4.33 -21.43 11.14
N GLU A 297 -4.03 -21.54 9.85
CA GLU A 297 -2.65 -21.58 9.33
C GLU A 297 -2.05 -20.20 9.14
N VAL A 298 -2.87 -19.14 9.29
CA VAL A 298 -2.44 -17.73 9.15
C VAL A 298 -2.17 -17.15 10.54
N ASP A 299 -0.94 -16.77 10.79
CA ASP A 299 -0.46 -16.30 12.09
C ASP A 299 -0.64 -14.80 12.30
N TYR A 300 -0.71 -14.02 11.20
CA TYR A 300 -0.73 -12.57 11.22
C TYR A 300 -1.65 -11.99 10.14
N VAL A 301 -2.36 -10.93 10.48
CA VAL A 301 -3.11 -10.08 9.53
C VAL A 301 -2.55 -8.67 9.60
N ASN A 302 -1.98 -8.19 8.50
CA ASN A 302 -1.74 -6.77 8.28
C ASN A 302 -3.07 -6.16 7.86
N ALA A 303 -3.72 -5.49 8.79
CA ALA A 303 -5.08 -5.01 8.62
C ALA A 303 -5.15 -3.77 7.74
N HIS A 304 -6.29 -3.57 7.11
CA HIS A 304 -6.61 -2.29 6.51
C HIS A 304 -6.61 -1.18 7.56
N GLY A 305 -7.29 -1.38 8.70
CA GLY A 305 -7.12 -0.62 9.94
C GLY A 305 -6.90 0.87 9.76
N THR A 306 -7.91 1.61 9.28
CA THR A 306 -7.78 3.02 8.88
C THR A 306 -7.90 4.03 10.01
N SER A 307 -8.20 3.59 11.23
CA SER A 307 -8.56 4.49 12.35
C SER A 307 -9.92 5.18 12.16
N THR A 308 -10.80 4.57 11.35
CA THR A 308 -12.20 4.98 11.22
C THR A 308 -13.11 4.03 11.99
N HIS A 309 -14.22 4.55 12.53
CA HIS A 309 -15.13 3.71 13.32
C HIS A 309 -15.67 2.52 12.53
N LEU A 310 -16.19 2.77 11.33
CA LEU A 310 -16.85 1.74 10.52
C LEU A 310 -15.89 0.68 9.98
N ASN A 311 -14.71 1.09 9.48
CA ASN A 311 -13.77 0.13 8.94
C ASN A 311 -13.22 -0.79 10.03
N ASP A 312 -12.74 -0.22 11.13
CA ASP A 312 -12.03 -1.00 12.16
C ASP A 312 -12.99 -1.98 12.86
N GLN A 313 -14.24 -1.58 13.05
CA GLN A 313 -15.29 -2.47 13.54
C GLN A 313 -15.59 -3.58 12.52
N GLY A 314 -15.90 -3.23 11.28
CA GLY A 314 -16.25 -4.20 10.25
C GLY A 314 -15.13 -5.20 9.97
N GLU A 315 -13.88 -4.74 9.92
CA GLU A 315 -12.72 -5.62 9.73
C GLU A 315 -12.50 -6.57 10.91
N THR A 316 -12.69 -6.10 12.15
CA THR A 316 -12.66 -6.96 13.34
C THR A 316 -13.74 -8.04 13.27
N GLU A 317 -14.98 -7.66 12.95
CA GLU A 317 -16.09 -8.60 12.78
C GLU A 317 -15.82 -9.61 11.65
N ALA A 318 -15.24 -9.16 10.53
CA ALA A 318 -14.86 -10.01 9.41
C ALA A 318 -13.78 -11.04 9.80
N ILE A 319 -12.74 -10.62 10.50
CA ILE A 319 -11.69 -11.53 11.01
C ILE A 319 -12.29 -12.56 11.95
N LYS A 320 -13.15 -12.14 12.89
CA LYS A 320 -13.84 -13.08 13.80
C LYS A 320 -14.72 -14.06 13.03
N ALA A 321 -15.41 -13.65 11.99
CA ALA A 321 -16.25 -14.50 11.17
C ALA A 321 -15.44 -15.58 10.43
N VAL A 322 -14.27 -15.21 9.87
CA VAL A 322 -13.41 -16.12 9.10
C VAL A 322 -12.62 -17.08 10.01
N TRP A 323 -12.01 -16.56 11.09
CA TRP A 323 -11.18 -17.37 12.00
C TRP A 323 -11.99 -18.11 13.06
N GLY A 324 -13.24 -17.71 13.35
CA GLY A 324 -14.08 -18.32 14.38
C GLY A 324 -13.35 -18.38 15.75
N GLN A 325 -13.25 -19.56 16.32
CA GLN A 325 -12.56 -19.75 17.61
C GLN A 325 -11.05 -19.48 17.55
N ALA A 326 -10.45 -19.61 16.35
CA ALA A 326 -9.03 -19.34 16.14
C ALA A 326 -8.69 -17.83 16.08
N ALA A 327 -9.67 -16.93 16.04
CA ALA A 327 -9.47 -15.48 16.05
C ALA A 327 -8.65 -14.99 17.26
N LYS A 328 -8.63 -15.75 18.36
CA LYS A 328 -7.81 -15.45 19.56
C LYS A 328 -6.32 -15.71 19.35
N ASN A 329 -5.94 -16.45 18.32
CA ASN A 329 -4.56 -16.88 18.06
C ASN A 329 -3.89 -16.07 16.93
N VAL A 330 -4.69 -15.42 16.08
CA VAL A 330 -4.16 -14.52 15.03
C VAL A 330 -3.81 -13.18 15.65
N SER A 331 -2.63 -12.65 15.31
CA SER A 331 -2.28 -11.27 15.65
C SER A 331 -2.64 -10.34 14.49
N VAL A 332 -3.12 -9.16 14.80
CA VAL A 332 -3.59 -8.16 13.83
C VAL A 332 -2.86 -6.86 14.09
N SER A 333 -2.34 -6.18 13.09
CA SER A 333 -1.85 -4.81 13.32
C SER A 333 -2.07 -3.92 12.10
N SER A 334 -2.15 -2.62 12.34
CA SER A 334 -2.23 -1.61 11.29
C SER A 334 -1.03 -0.67 11.36
N ILE A 335 -0.20 -0.72 10.33
CA ILE A 335 0.95 0.19 10.18
C ILE A 335 0.51 1.61 9.80
N LYS A 336 -0.77 1.81 9.45
CA LYS A 336 -1.33 3.15 9.23
C LYS A 336 -1.31 4.02 10.49
N SER A 337 -1.17 3.40 11.66
CA SER A 337 -0.90 4.13 12.90
C SER A 337 0.40 4.94 12.84
N MET A 338 1.37 4.49 12.03
CA MET A 338 2.69 5.08 11.86
C MET A 338 2.82 5.90 10.57
N THR A 339 2.33 5.38 9.45
CA THR A 339 2.50 5.98 8.12
C THR A 339 1.36 6.93 7.72
N GLY A 340 0.23 6.91 8.42
CA GLY A 340 -1.02 7.40 7.87
C GLY A 340 -1.54 6.47 6.77
N HIS A 341 -2.68 6.82 6.19
CA HIS A 341 -3.28 6.07 5.09
C HIS A 341 -2.75 6.56 3.75
N MET A 342 -1.89 5.79 3.11
CA MET A 342 -1.22 6.14 1.86
C MET A 342 -2.08 5.82 0.62
N LEU A 343 -3.39 5.67 0.77
CA LEU A 343 -4.38 5.46 -0.29
C LEU A 343 -3.97 4.35 -1.27
N GLY A 344 -3.75 4.69 -2.56
CA GLY A 344 -3.36 3.72 -3.58
C GLY A 344 -1.99 3.04 -3.33
N ALA A 345 -1.10 3.69 -2.60
CA ALA A 345 0.18 3.11 -2.19
C ALA A 345 0.07 2.14 -1.02
N ALA A 346 -0.98 2.23 -0.20
CA ALA A 346 -1.09 1.51 1.06
C ALA A 346 -0.89 0.00 0.91
N GLY A 347 -1.61 -0.65 -0.02
CA GLY A 347 -1.51 -2.10 -0.22
C GLY A 347 -0.12 -2.58 -0.63
N GLY A 348 0.64 -1.78 -1.38
CA GLY A 348 2.01 -2.08 -1.74
C GLY A 348 2.96 -2.02 -0.55
N VAL A 349 2.87 -0.96 0.25
CA VAL A 349 3.68 -0.78 1.47
C VAL A 349 3.34 -1.85 2.52
N GLU A 350 2.06 -2.19 2.66
CA GLU A 350 1.58 -3.23 3.57
C GLU A 350 1.99 -4.63 3.13
N ALA A 351 2.04 -4.92 1.84
CA ALA A 351 2.59 -6.17 1.32
C ALA A 351 4.09 -6.31 1.66
N ILE A 352 4.86 -5.23 1.55
CA ILE A 352 6.27 -5.20 1.97
C ILE A 352 6.39 -5.49 3.48
N ALA A 353 5.63 -4.76 4.31
CA ALA A 353 5.63 -4.97 5.76
C ALA A 353 5.25 -6.42 6.15
N THR A 354 4.29 -7.01 5.43
CA THR A 354 3.83 -8.39 5.63
C THR A 354 4.91 -9.40 5.26
N ALA A 355 5.58 -9.22 4.11
CA ALA A 355 6.68 -10.08 3.67
C ALA A 355 7.86 -10.02 4.65
N MET A 356 8.22 -8.83 5.12
CA MET A 356 9.28 -8.64 6.11
C MET A 356 8.91 -9.21 7.49
N ALA A 357 7.62 -9.17 7.87
CA ALA A 357 7.15 -9.82 9.10
C ALA A 357 7.32 -11.35 9.04
N ILE A 358 7.05 -11.96 7.89
CA ILE A 358 7.28 -13.39 7.64
C ILE A 358 8.76 -13.74 7.71
N GLU A 359 9.61 -12.94 7.06
CA GLU A 359 11.05 -13.17 7.03
C GLU A 359 11.68 -13.11 8.42
N ASN A 360 11.33 -12.07 9.19
CA ASN A 360 11.99 -11.75 10.45
C ASN A 360 11.31 -12.37 11.69
N ASP A 361 10.18 -13.04 11.54
CA ASP A 361 9.36 -13.54 12.64
C ASP A 361 9.04 -12.45 13.69
N MET A 362 8.76 -11.23 13.20
CA MET A 362 8.45 -10.04 13.99
C MET A 362 7.24 -9.31 13.43
N LEU A 363 6.34 -8.89 14.31
CA LEU A 363 5.13 -8.16 13.93
C LEU A 363 5.28 -6.66 14.23
N PRO A 364 5.01 -5.78 13.23
CA PRO A 364 4.94 -4.35 13.48
C PRO A 364 3.76 -4.01 14.40
N PRO A 365 3.89 -3.00 15.27
CA PRO A 365 2.84 -2.63 16.19
C PRO A 365 1.73 -1.81 15.53
N THR A 366 0.57 -1.80 16.17
CA THR A 366 -0.40 -0.69 16.07
C THR A 366 -0.06 0.28 17.18
N ILE A 367 0.54 1.44 16.86
CA ILE A 367 0.82 2.46 17.86
C ILE A 367 -0.44 3.25 18.21
N ASN A 368 -0.43 3.99 19.33
CA ASN A 368 -1.55 4.79 19.83
C ASN A 368 -2.79 3.97 20.26
N TYR A 369 -2.63 2.68 20.51
CA TYR A 369 -3.70 1.87 21.10
C TYR A 369 -3.65 2.00 22.62
N GLU A 370 -4.55 2.80 23.18
CA GLU A 370 -4.59 3.15 24.59
C GLU A 370 -5.88 2.71 25.28
N THR A 371 -7.01 2.88 24.58
CA THR A 371 -8.33 2.62 25.13
C THR A 371 -9.02 1.53 24.32
N PRO A 372 -9.23 0.34 24.92
CA PRO A 372 -10.00 -0.73 24.28
C PRO A 372 -11.43 -0.27 23.93
N ASP A 373 -11.93 -0.69 22.78
CA ASP A 373 -13.29 -0.44 22.34
C ASP A 373 -14.13 -1.70 22.43
N GLU A 374 -15.41 -1.56 22.73
CA GLU A 374 -16.31 -2.70 22.89
C GLU A 374 -16.47 -3.48 21.57
N GLY A 375 -16.27 -4.79 21.63
CA GLY A 375 -16.32 -5.64 20.43
C GLY A 375 -15.03 -5.70 19.61
N LEU A 376 -14.07 -4.82 19.87
CA LEU A 376 -12.74 -4.82 19.25
C LEU A 376 -11.73 -5.44 20.23
N ASP A 377 -11.71 -6.76 20.30
CA ASP A 377 -11.02 -7.55 21.33
C ASP A 377 -10.01 -8.58 20.77
N LEU A 378 -9.48 -8.32 19.56
CA LEU A 378 -8.40 -9.10 18.98
C LEU A 378 -7.02 -8.65 19.53
N ASP A 379 -5.98 -9.42 19.23
CA ASP A 379 -4.60 -9.03 19.52
C ASP A 379 -4.11 -8.04 18.44
N TYR A 380 -4.24 -6.74 18.71
CA TYR A 380 -3.85 -5.68 17.76
C TYR A 380 -2.36 -5.32 17.80
N VAL A 381 -1.52 -6.13 18.46
CA VAL A 381 -0.08 -5.85 18.65
C VAL A 381 0.14 -4.43 19.20
N PRO A 382 -0.35 -4.11 20.39
CA PRO A 382 -0.42 -2.73 20.85
C PRO A 382 0.96 -2.12 21.13
N ASN A 383 1.24 -0.99 20.53
CA ASN A 383 2.30 -0.03 20.81
C ASN A 383 3.77 -0.52 20.68
N LYS A 384 4.03 -1.81 20.68
CA LYS A 384 5.39 -2.37 20.57
C LYS A 384 5.43 -3.55 19.61
N ALA A 385 6.48 -3.62 18.82
CA ALA A 385 6.74 -4.78 17.95
C ALA A 385 6.77 -6.07 18.78
N LYS A 386 6.26 -7.17 18.20
CA LYS A 386 6.07 -8.46 18.88
C LYS A 386 6.75 -9.57 18.12
N ALA A 387 7.61 -10.30 18.80
CA ALA A 387 8.18 -11.54 18.25
C ALA A 387 7.09 -12.62 18.15
N LYS A 388 6.93 -13.20 16.97
CA LYS A 388 6.00 -14.30 16.70
C LYS A 388 6.45 -15.03 15.44
N THR A 389 6.53 -16.35 15.49
CA THR A 389 6.75 -17.14 14.27
C THR A 389 5.60 -16.92 13.30
N VAL A 390 5.91 -16.48 12.08
CA VAL A 390 4.95 -16.16 11.04
C VAL A 390 5.13 -17.13 9.88
N ARG A 391 4.30 -18.16 9.82
CA ARG A 391 4.30 -19.16 8.73
C ARG A 391 3.55 -18.62 7.51
N ALA A 392 2.45 -17.93 7.77
CA ALA A 392 1.66 -17.25 6.76
C ALA A 392 1.03 -15.98 7.34
N ALA A 393 0.81 -15.00 6.46
CA ALA A 393 0.21 -13.73 6.81
C ALA A 393 -0.71 -13.22 5.69
N MET A 394 -1.78 -12.55 6.07
CA MET A 394 -2.73 -11.92 5.16
C MET A 394 -2.55 -10.40 5.21
N SER A 395 -2.61 -9.73 4.06
CA SER A 395 -2.65 -8.27 3.95
C SER A 395 -3.99 -7.85 3.34
N ASN A 396 -4.74 -7.02 4.08
CA ASN A 396 -6.09 -6.58 3.73
C ASN A 396 -6.11 -5.15 3.21
N SER A 397 -6.87 -4.90 2.17
CA SER A 397 -7.14 -3.56 1.65
C SER A 397 -8.62 -3.41 1.28
N PHE A 398 -9.28 -2.40 1.84
CA PHE A 398 -10.70 -2.13 1.63
C PHE A 398 -10.89 -0.67 1.18
N GLY A 399 -11.27 -0.48 -0.08
CA GLY A 399 -11.29 0.84 -0.72
C GLY A 399 -12.69 1.42 -0.90
N PHE A 400 -12.75 2.74 -1.04
CA PHE A 400 -13.96 3.42 -1.50
C PHE A 400 -14.44 2.83 -2.83
N GLY A 401 -15.76 2.81 -3.04
CA GLY A 401 -16.39 2.05 -4.11
C GLY A 401 -16.70 0.60 -3.73
N GLY A 402 -16.34 0.19 -2.51
CA GLY A 402 -16.53 -1.17 -2.01
C GLY A 402 -15.51 -2.16 -2.58
N HIS A 403 -14.35 -1.69 -3.03
CA HIS A 403 -13.29 -2.55 -3.55
C HIS A 403 -12.54 -3.23 -2.40
N ASN A 404 -12.56 -4.56 -2.36
CA ASN A 404 -11.86 -5.37 -1.38
C ASN A 404 -10.77 -6.19 -2.06
N ALA A 405 -9.58 -6.23 -1.47
CA ALA A 405 -8.47 -7.06 -1.90
C ALA A 405 -7.73 -7.64 -0.70
N CYS A 406 -7.46 -8.94 -0.72
CA CYS A 406 -6.68 -9.65 0.30
C CYS A 406 -5.57 -10.42 -0.39
N LEU A 407 -4.33 -10.23 0.07
CA LEU A 407 -3.17 -10.99 -0.36
C LEU A 407 -2.79 -11.98 0.74
N LEU A 408 -2.53 -13.22 0.38
CA LEU A 408 -2.02 -14.23 1.31
C LEU A 408 -0.58 -14.59 0.95
N LEU A 409 0.31 -14.33 1.89
CA LEU A 409 1.74 -14.61 1.79
C LEU A 409 2.11 -15.75 2.73
N LYS A 410 3.08 -16.55 2.33
CA LYS A 410 3.58 -17.69 3.10
C LYS A 410 5.10 -17.69 3.16
N LYS A 411 5.65 -18.12 4.28
CA LYS A 411 7.10 -18.38 4.41
C LYS A 411 7.53 -19.37 3.35
N TYR A 412 8.52 -18.98 2.56
CA TYR A 412 9.05 -19.88 1.53
C TYR A 412 9.73 -21.07 2.20
N ALA A 413 9.41 -22.25 1.71
CA ALA A 413 10.08 -23.51 2.02
C ALA A 413 10.43 -24.21 0.71
N GLU A 414 11.66 -24.75 0.64
CA GLU A 414 12.16 -25.49 -0.52
C GLU A 414 11.32 -26.73 -0.88
#